data_613856893df7bedbdadfe72937e4b368
#
_entry.id   613856893df7bedbdadfe72937e4b368
#
_cell.length_a   1.000
_cell.length_b   1.000
_cell.length_c   1.000
_cell.angle_alpha   90.00
_cell.angle_beta   90.00
_cell.angle_gamma   90.00
#
_symmetry.space_group_name_H-M   'P 1'
#
loop_
_entity.id
_entity.type
_entity.pdbx_description
1 polymer ?
#
loop_
_entity_poly.entity_id
_entity_poly.type
_entity_poly.pdbx_seq_one_letter_code
_entity_poly.pdbx_strand_id
1 'polypeptide(L)'
;MSLIDRDLKVIWHPYTQMQTAMPPIPIVRGEGSCVYDENGKKYIDGVSSWWVNIHGHAHPYIAKKVAEQLTKLEHVIFAGFTHEGAVELAERLLAILPANQKKAFYSDNGSTAIEVGIKMCLQYWHNQGKTRTKMLAFKNAYHGDTFGAMAVSGRSAFTAAFDSLLFEVEFIDLPTAENISDLKSQISNLKSELACFIFEPLVQGTAGMLMYEAKYLNELMAHCRENNVLMIADEIFTGFGRTGKRFACEYVTEVPDIMCFSKGLTGGTMALGITTCTQAIFDAFLSDDRLKTLFHGHSFTANPVACAAALASMDLFLEDATLENIKRIEAMHQQFALKIQHHPKIKTKRQTGTILAMEWETGNNTSYFSSLRDTLYKYFLAAGIILRPLGNIIYILPPYCITNDELNYIYGKIEQALEEI
;
A
#
# COMPACT_ATOMS: atom_id res chain seq x y z
N MET A 1 -37.82 1.95 -3.09
CA MET A 1 -36.53 2.57 -3.49
C MET A 1 -35.44 1.56 -3.12
N SER A 2 -34.72 1.05 -4.10
CA SER A 2 -33.66 0.06 -3.89
C SER A 2 -32.49 0.65 -3.10
N LEU A 3 -31.55 -0.19 -2.61
CA LEU A 3 -30.34 0.29 -1.98
C LEU A 3 -29.51 1.14 -2.95
N ILE A 4 -29.46 0.73 -4.22
CA ILE A 4 -28.78 1.48 -5.31
C ILE A 4 -29.37 2.87 -5.48
N ASP A 5 -30.72 3.01 -5.56
CA ASP A 5 -31.36 4.31 -5.71
C ASP A 5 -31.08 5.24 -4.53
N ARG A 6 -31.01 4.67 -3.31
CA ARG A 6 -30.69 5.43 -2.10
C ARG A 6 -29.24 5.88 -2.07
N ASP A 7 -28.33 5.00 -2.46
CA ASP A 7 -26.90 5.26 -2.55
C ASP A 7 -26.62 6.41 -3.54
N LEU A 8 -27.04 6.26 -4.78
CA LEU A 8 -26.84 7.26 -5.84
C LEU A 8 -27.42 8.65 -5.50
N LYS A 9 -28.37 8.71 -4.59
CA LYS A 9 -28.98 9.98 -4.15
C LYS A 9 -28.09 10.75 -3.16
N VAL A 10 -27.27 10.06 -2.33
CA VAL A 10 -26.61 10.67 -1.18
C VAL A 10 -25.14 10.38 -1.04
N ILE A 11 -24.58 9.41 -1.79
CA ILE A 11 -23.16 9.00 -1.69
C ILE A 11 -22.38 9.50 -2.90
N TRP A 12 -21.23 10.09 -2.64
CA TRP A 12 -20.23 10.41 -3.65
C TRP A 12 -19.08 9.39 -3.54
N HIS A 13 -18.97 8.49 -4.51
CA HIS A 13 -17.98 7.42 -4.52
C HIS A 13 -16.59 7.93 -4.88
N PRO A 14 -15.52 7.44 -4.21
CA PRO A 14 -14.15 7.82 -4.51
C PRO A 14 -13.72 7.33 -5.91
N TYR A 15 -12.89 8.11 -6.59
CA TYR A 15 -12.35 7.78 -7.93
C TYR A 15 -13.42 7.43 -8.98
N THR A 16 -14.62 7.98 -8.85
CA THR A 16 -15.78 7.62 -9.68
C THR A 16 -16.37 8.86 -10.35
N GLN A 17 -16.45 8.82 -11.69
CA GLN A 17 -17.26 9.81 -12.41
C GLN A 17 -18.73 9.39 -12.31
N MET A 18 -19.45 10.02 -11.37
CA MET A 18 -20.81 9.62 -10.98
C MET A 18 -21.82 9.65 -12.15
N GLN A 19 -21.60 10.50 -13.17
CA GLN A 19 -22.50 10.62 -14.31
C GLN A 19 -22.41 9.42 -15.27
N THR A 20 -21.24 8.79 -15.40
CA THR A 20 -20.99 7.76 -16.41
C THR A 20 -20.69 6.39 -15.81
N ALA A 21 -20.52 6.33 -14.49
CA ALA A 21 -20.21 5.08 -13.80
C ALA A 21 -21.39 4.10 -13.85
N MET A 22 -21.05 2.81 -13.84
CA MET A 22 -22.07 1.78 -13.60
C MET A 22 -22.66 1.94 -12.19
N PRO A 23 -23.94 1.58 -11.99
CA PRO A 23 -24.50 1.54 -10.64
C PRO A 23 -23.66 0.70 -9.68
N PRO A 24 -23.54 1.10 -8.40
CA PRO A 24 -22.79 0.33 -7.42
C PRO A 24 -23.43 -1.03 -7.15
N ILE A 25 -22.63 -2.03 -6.81
CA ILE A 25 -23.09 -3.38 -6.47
C ILE A 25 -23.38 -3.41 -4.96
N PRO A 26 -24.62 -3.69 -4.54
CA PRO A 26 -24.98 -3.72 -3.13
C PRO A 26 -24.48 -4.99 -2.45
N ILE A 27 -23.31 -4.93 -1.82
CA ILE A 27 -22.71 -6.03 -1.08
C ILE A 27 -23.28 -6.08 0.33
N VAL A 28 -23.76 -7.25 0.73
CA VAL A 28 -24.44 -7.46 2.02
C VAL A 28 -23.68 -8.43 2.96
N ARG A 29 -22.73 -9.23 2.42
CA ARG A 29 -22.01 -10.22 3.20
C ARG A 29 -20.64 -10.49 2.58
N GLY A 30 -19.66 -10.85 3.43
CA GLY A 30 -18.37 -11.38 3.03
C GLY A 30 -18.06 -12.69 3.76
N GLU A 31 -17.26 -13.58 3.14
CA GLU A 31 -16.80 -14.82 3.74
C GLU A 31 -15.55 -15.33 2.98
N GLY A 32 -14.46 -15.54 3.68
CA GLY A 32 -13.21 -15.96 3.06
C GLY A 32 -12.76 -14.97 1.96
N SER A 33 -12.43 -15.48 0.79
CA SER A 33 -12.03 -14.66 -0.38
C SER A 33 -13.21 -14.06 -1.14
N CYS A 34 -14.44 -14.16 -0.63
CA CYS A 34 -15.64 -13.81 -1.40
C CYS A 34 -16.53 -12.78 -0.72
N VAL A 35 -17.24 -12.01 -1.55
CA VAL A 35 -18.35 -11.15 -1.12
C VAL A 35 -19.62 -11.52 -1.89
N TYR A 36 -20.77 -11.15 -1.33
CA TYR A 36 -22.08 -11.51 -1.87
C TYR A 36 -22.99 -10.29 -1.95
N ASP A 37 -23.68 -10.14 -3.08
CA ASP A 37 -24.67 -9.08 -3.24
C ASP A 37 -26.04 -9.44 -2.62
N GLU A 38 -26.97 -8.48 -2.65
CA GLU A 38 -28.31 -8.62 -2.11
C GLU A 38 -29.14 -9.73 -2.78
N ASN A 39 -28.77 -10.18 -3.98
CA ASN A 39 -29.40 -11.27 -4.72
C ASN A 39 -28.72 -12.62 -4.45
N GLY A 40 -27.69 -12.66 -3.60
CA GLY A 40 -26.92 -13.85 -3.29
C GLY A 40 -25.86 -14.21 -4.33
N LYS A 41 -25.61 -13.37 -5.34
CA LYS A 41 -24.52 -13.60 -6.29
C LYS A 41 -23.18 -13.48 -5.58
N LYS A 42 -22.35 -14.51 -5.76
CA LYS A 42 -20.99 -14.59 -5.25
C LYS A 42 -20.01 -13.87 -6.17
N TYR A 43 -19.08 -13.13 -5.57
CA TYR A 43 -17.93 -12.52 -6.25
C TYR A 43 -16.64 -12.94 -5.53
N ILE A 44 -15.69 -13.52 -6.27
CA ILE A 44 -14.35 -13.81 -5.76
C ILE A 44 -13.55 -12.50 -5.77
N ASP A 45 -13.00 -12.12 -4.63
CA ASP A 45 -12.20 -10.91 -4.48
C ASP A 45 -10.74 -11.17 -4.90
N GLY A 46 -10.45 -10.91 -6.16
CA GLY A 46 -9.11 -11.09 -6.73
C GLY A 46 -8.12 -9.97 -6.43
N VAL A 47 -8.55 -8.91 -5.70
CA VAL A 47 -7.74 -7.72 -5.41
C VAL A 47 -7.74 -7.28 -3.94
N SER A 48 -8.20 -8.16 -3.04
CA SER A 48 -8.29 -7.88 -1.59
C SER A 48 -9.00 -6.56 -1.29
N SER A 49 -10.20 -6.38 -1.89
CA SER A 49 -10.97 -5.13 -1.87
C SER A 49 -10.20 -3.98 -2.51
N TRP A 50 -9.46 -3.22 -1.75
CA TRP A 50 -8.51 -2.22 -2.27
C TRP A 50 -7.12 -2.47 -1.65
N TRP A 51 -6.61 -3.70 -1.87
CA TRP A 51 -5.29 -4.16 -1.41
C TRP A 51 -5.15 -4.27 0.12
N VAL A 52 -6.27 -4.23 0.85
CA VAL A 52 -6.27 -4.16 2.32
C VAL A 52 -6.54 -5.51 2.99
N ASN A 53 -7.40 -6.34 2.37
CA ASN A 53 -7.93 -7.55 2.99
C ASN A 53 -6.99 -8.75 2.78
N ILE A 54 -6.13 -9.04 3.76
CA ILE A 54 -5.14 -10.13 3.64
C ILE A 54 -5.65 -11.47 4.20
N HIS A 55 -6.58 -11.45 5.15
CA HIS A 55 -7.08 -12.67 5.83
C HIS A 55 -8.44 -13.14 5.32
N GLY A 56 -9.02 -12.46 4.34
CA GLY A 56 -10.37 -12.69 3.88
C GLY A 56 -11.41 -11.86 4.63
N HIS A 57 -12.64 -11.91 4.10
CA HIS A 57 -13.77 -11.14 4.60
C HIS A 57 -14.38 -11.77 5.85
N ALA A 58 -14.86 -10.93 6.77
CA ALA A 58 -15.58 -11.32 7.98
C ALA A 58 -14.85 -12.38 8.83
N HIS A 59 -13.51 -12.25 8.95
CA HIS A 59 -12.72 -13.24 9.69
C HIS A 59 -13.16 -13.33 11.16
N PRO A 60 -13.61 -14.50 11.65
CA PRO A 60 -14.28 -14.63 12.95
C PRO A 60 -13.36 -14.26 14.12
N TYR A 61 -12.07 -14.58 14.03
CA TYR A 61 -11.10 -14.24 15.07
C TYR A 61 -10.93 -12.73 15.23
N ILE A 62 -10.76 -11.99 14.11
CA ILE A 62 -10.64 -10.53 14.15
C ILE A 62 -11.93 -9.90 14.67
N ALA A 63 -13.09 -10.35 14.19
CA ALA A 63 -14.39 -9.87 14.64
C ALA A 63 -14.57 -10.05 16.16
N LYS A 64 -14.18 -11.22 16.70
CA LYS A 64 -14.20 -11.50 18.14
C LYS A 64 -13.31 -10.55 18.94
N LYS A 65 -12.05 -10.34 18.50
CA LYS A 65 -11.08 -9.46 19.19
C LYS A 65 -11.53 -7.99 19.19
N VAL A 66 -12.09 -7.52 18.09
CA VAL A 66 -12.67 -6.18 17.98
C VAL A 66 -13.87 -6.02 18.92
N ALA A 67 -14.78 -7.00 18.96
CA ALA A 67 -15.93 -6.97 19.86
C ALA A 67 -15.52 -7.00 21.34
N GLU A 68 -14.53 -7.82 21.71
CA GLU A 68 -13.97 -7.86 23.06
C GLU A 68 -13.38 -6.49 23.46
N GLN A 69 -12.64 -5.82 22.57
CA GLN A 69 -12.07 -4.51 22.84
C GLN A 69 -13.14 -3.44 23.04
N LEU A 70 -14.21 -3.45 22.22
CA LEU A 70 -15.33 -2.51 22.36
C LEU A 70 -16.02 -2.57 23.72
N THR A 71 -15.99 -3.72 24.40
CA THR A 71 -16.55 -3.87 25.75
C THR A 71 -15.63 -3.32 26.86
N LYS A 72 -14.35 -3.03 26.55
CA LYS A 72 -13.36 -2.54 27.51
C LYS A 72 -13.13 -1.05 27.38
N LEU A 73 -12.80 -0.60 26.16
CA LEU A 73 -12.43 0.79 25.89
C LEU A 73 -12.49 1.02 24.36
N GLU A 74 -13.41 1.86 23.92
CA GLU A 74 -13.57 2.24 22.51
C GLU A 74 -12.54 3.30 22.08
N HIS A 75 -12.24 4.25 22.99
CA HIS A 75 -11.29 5.32 22.72
C HIS A 75 -10.82 6.01 24.02
N VAL A 76 -9.61 6.57 23.96
CA VAL A 76 -9.06 7.51 24.95
C VAL A 76 -8.08 8.45 24.25
N ILE A 77 -7.98 9.70 24.70
CA ILE A 77 -6.96 10.63 24.21
C ILE A 77 -5.56 10.04 24.41
N PHE A 78 -4.74 10.03 23.35
CA PHE A 78 -3.40 9.41 23.40
C PHE A 78 -2.27 10.41 23.78
N ALA A 79 -2.57 11.70 23.87
CA ALA A 79 -1.63 12.72 24.34
C ALA A 79 -1.60 12.74 25.90
N GLY A 80 -0.59 12.09 26.46
CA GLY A 80 -0.39 11.97 27.92
C GLY A 80 -1.11 10.77 28.55
N PHE A 81 -1.85 9.98 27.77
CA PHE A 81 -2.45 8.71 28.18
C PHE A 81 -1.93 7.58 27.31
N THR A 82 -2.06 6.36 27.77
CA THR A 82 -1.68 5.15 27.04
C THR A 82 -2.65 4.01 27.32
N HIS A 83 -2.61 2.95 26.50
CA HIS A 83 -3.34 1.72 26.73
C HIS A 83 -2.55 0.51 26.20
N GLU A 84 -2.81 -0.65 26.78
CA GLU A 84 -2.06 -1.88 26.51
C GLU A 84 -2.00 -2.24 25.03
N GLY A 85 -3.14 -2.19 24.30
CA GLY A 85 -3.18 -2.57 22.90
C GLY A 85 -2.29 -1.73 21.99
N ALA A 86 -2.09 -0.43 22.28
CA ALA A 86 -1.15 0.41 21.52
C ALA A 86 0.30 0.03 21.82
N VAL A 87 0.63 -0.23 23.08
CA VAL A 87 1.99 -0.62 23.47
C VAL A 87 2.34 -1.98 22.89
N GLU A 88 1.49 -2.99 23.06
CA GLU A 88 1.69 -4.34 22.54
C GLU A 88 1.82 -4.33 21.00
N LEU A 89 0.96 -3.59 20.31
CA LEU A 89 1.05 -3.49 18.84
C LEU A 89 2.38 -2.89 18.39
N ALA A 90 2.83 -1.81 19.04
CA ALA A 90 4.12 -1.19 18.73
C ALA A 90 5.29 -2.16 19.00
N GLU A 91 5.31 -2.82 20.16
CA GLU A 91 6.34 -3.81 20.53
C GLU A 91 6.40 -4.95 19.52
N ARG A 92 5.26 -5.54 19.18
CA ARG A 92 5.19 -6.67 18.25
C ARG A 92 5.57 -6.27 16.83
N LEU A 93 5.15 -5.10 16.36
CA LEU A 93 5.54 -4.60 15.04
C LEU A 93 7.06 -4.35 15.00
N LEU A 94 7.61 -3.63 15.98
CA LEU A 94 9.05 -3.34 16.04
C LEU A 94 9.91 -4.61 16.14
N ALA A 95 9.39 -5.68 16.77
CA ALA A 95 10.10 -6.95 16.88
C ALA A 95 10.30 -7.69 15.54
N ILE A 96 9.45 -7.41 14.56
CA ILE A 96 9.53 -8.04 13.21
C ILE A 96 10.09 -7.10 12.13
N LEU A 97 10.40 -5.87 12.49
CA LEU A 97 11.03 -4.88 11.60
C LEU A 97 12.56 -4.90 11.72
N PRO A 98 13.30 -4.24 10.82
CA PRO A 98 14.73 -4.04 10.95
C PRO A 98 15.09 -3.45 12.32
N ALA A 99 16.20 -3.94 12.89
CA ALA A 99 16.61 -3.63 14.27
C ALA A 99 16.87 -2.13 14.55
N ASN A 100 16.99 -1.30 13.51
CA ASN A 100 17.14 0.15 13.62
C ASN A 100 15.82 0.87 13.92
N GLN A 101 14.66 0.24 13.70
CA GLN A 101 13.34 0.81 14.02
C GLN A 101 13.10 0.75 15.54
N LYS A 102 12.83 1.89 16.19
CA LYS A 102 12.80 1.99 17.65
C LYS A 102 11.55 2.66 18.21
N LYS A 103 10.86 3.46 17.44
CA LYS A 103 9.66 4.18 17.86
C LYS A 103 8.56 4.03 16.84
N ALA A 104 7.32 4.00 17.30
CA ALA A 104 6.11 3.96 16.48
C ALA A 104 5.25 5.18 16.77
N PHE A 105 4.74 5.81 15.72
CA PHE A 105 3.78 6.91 15.76
C PHE A 105 2.50 6.47 15.04
N TYR A 106 1.36 6.64 15.71
CA TYR A 106 0.06 6.20 15.20
C TYR A 106 -0.66 7.29 14.40
N SER A 107 -1.25 6.91 13.29
CA SER A 107 -2.18 7.71 12.48
C SER A 107 -3.39 6.85 12.08
N ASP A 108 -4.23 7.29 11.16
CA ASP A 108 -5.50 6.61 10.84
C ASP A 108 -5.54 5.94 9.47
N ASN A 109 -4.60 6.22 8.57
CA ASN A 109 -4.53 5.61 7.24
C ASN A 109 -3.12 5.73 6.62
N GLY A 110 -2.94 5.22 5.40
CA GLY A 110 -1.67 5.25 4.69
C GLY A 110 -1.19 6.65 4.39
N SER A 111 -2.04 7.51 3.84
CA SER A 111 -1.66 8.89 3.49
C SER A 111 -1.18 9.67 4.72
N THR A 112 -1.86 9.51 5.86
CA THR A 112 -1.45 10.17 7.11
C THR A 112 -0.19 9.56 7.70
N ALA A 113 0.08 8.26 7.52
CA ALA A 113 1.37 7.68 7.89
C ALA A 113 2.53 8.29 7.09
N ILE A 114 2.33 8.54 5.80
CA ILE A 114 3.30 9.24 4.93
C ILE A 114 3.49 10.69 5.38
N GLU A 115 2.40 11.43 5.68
CA GLU A 115 2.48 12.80 6.20
C GLU A 115 3.35 12.87 7.47
N VAL A 116 3.18 11.89 8.38
CA VAL A 116 4.01 11.80 9.59
C VAL A 116 5.47 11.58 9.23
N GLY A 117 5.78 10.65 8.33
CA GLY A 117 7.14 10.35 7.89
C GLY A 117 7.84 11.58 7.26
N ILE A 118 7.12 12.29 6.38
CA ILE A 118 7.60 13.53 5.75
C ILE A 118 7.90 14.59 6.82
N LYS A 119 6.96 14.82 7.75
CA LYS A 119 7.13 15.80 8.84
C LYS A 119 8.27 15.43 9.77
N MET A 120 8.46 14.15 10.08
CA MET A 120 9.60 13.68 10.86
C MET A 120 10.93 14.04 10.18
N CYS A 121 11.06 13.80 8.87
CA CYS A 121 12.28 14.14 8.13
C CYS A 121 12.57 15.64 8.09
N LEU A 122 11.56 16.45 7.76
CA LEU A 122 11.70 17.92 7.67
C LEU A 122 12.09 18.51 9.02
N GLN A 123 11.37 18.11 10.07
CA GLN A 123 11.61 18.66 11.40
C GLN A 123 12.89 18.09 12.04
N TYR A 124 13.31 16.89 11.71
CA TYR A 124 14.61 16.34 12.10
C TYR A 124 15.75 17.29 11.68
N TRP A 125 15.74 17.75 10.42
CA TRP A 125 16.76 18.68 9.93
C TRP A 125 16.60 20.06 10.55
N HIS A 126 15.37 20.56 10.68
CA HIS A 126 15.09 21.83 11.32
C HIS A 126 15.60 21.87 12.76
N ASN A 127 15.33 20.83 13.56
CA ASN A 127 15.76 20.73 14.96
C ASN A 127 17.29 20.70 15.13
N GLN A 128 18.01 20.33 14.06
CA GLN A 128 19.48 20.37 13.98
C GLN A 128 20.03 21.65 13.36
N GLY A 129 19.19 22.65 13.09
CA GLY A 129 19.59 23.92 12.47
C GLY A 129 20.01 23.81 11.00
N LYS A 130 19.52 22.79 10.28
CA LYS A 130 19.79 22.58 8.85
C LYS A 130 18.54 22.84 8.01
N THR A 131 18.71 23.54 6.89
CA THR A 131 17.63 23.87 5.95
C THR A 131 17.58 22.84 4.80
N ARG A 132 17.23 21.59 5.11
CA ARG A 132 16.97 20.55 4.13
C ARG A 132 15.45 20.38 3.99
N THR A 133 14.90 20.80 2.86
CA THR A 133 13.45 20.80 2.63
C THR A 133 13.02 20.09 1.36
N LYS A 134 13.96 19.80 0.45
CA LYS A 134 13.68 19.12 -0.80
C LYS A 134 13.51 17.61 -0.55
N MET A 135 12.55 17.01 -1.20
CA MET A 135 12.32 15.57 -1.15
C MET A 135 12.69 14.94 -2.49
N LEU A 136 13.15 13.69 -2.44
CA LEU A 136 13.40 12.85 -3.58
C LEU A 136 12.34 11.74 -3.61
N ALA A 137 11.74 11.47 -4.77
CA ALA A 137 10.78 10.39 -4.97
C ALA A 137 10.95 9.75 -6.35
N PHE A 138 10.42 8.57 -6.55
CA PHE A 138 10.38 7.99 -7.90
C PHE A 138 9.26 8.61 -8.73
N LYS A 139 9.50 8.77 -10.04
CA LYS A 139 8.43 9.03 -11.01
C LYS A 139 7.37 7.93 -10.91
N ASN A 140 6.11 8.29 -11.16
CA ASN A 140 4.95 7.41 -11.06
C ASN A 140 4.66 6.82 -9.66
N ALA A 141 5.36 7.24 -8.60
CA ALA A 141 5.05 6.83 -7.24
C ALA A 141 3.65 7.28 -6.82
N TYR A 142 3.05 6.54 -5.87
CA TYR A 142 1.81 6.94 -5.22
C TYR A 142 1.91 6.67 -3.71
N HIS A 143 1.78 7.72 -2.93
CA HIS A 143 1.91 7.67 -1.48
C HIS A 143 0.64 8.09 -0.73
N GLY A 144 -0.40 8.53 -1.45
CA GLY A 144 -1.69 8.89 -0.88
C GLY A 144 -2.30 10.17 -1.46
N ASP A 145 -3.48 10.53 -0.97
CA ASP A 145 -4.30 11.63 -1.52
C ASP A 145 -4.35 12.87 -0.61
N THR A 146 -3.70 12.88 0.56
CA THR A 146 -3.47 14.12 1.32
C THR A 146 -2.42 14.97 0.63
N PHE A 147 -2.43 16.29 0.82
CA PHE A 147 -1.56 17.19 0.04
C PHE A 147 -0.06 16.87 0.17
N GLY A 148 0.43 16.50 1.34
CA GLY A 148 1.84 16.11 1.50
C GLY A 148 2.16 14.77 0.85
N ALA A 149 1.33 13.75 1.05
CA ALA A 149 1.47 12.45 0.39
C ALA A 149 1.31 12.56 -1.14
N MET A 150 0.37 13.40 -1.61
CA MET A 150 0.18 13.71 -3.02
C MET A 150 1.38 14.47 -3.60
N ALA A 151 2.00 15.37 -2.83
CA ALA A 151 3.17 16.13 -3.30
C ALA A 151 4.35 15.22 -3.61
N VAL A 152 4.58 14.16 -2.83
CA VAL A 152 5.64 13.17 -3.09
C VAL A 152 5.21 12.05 -4.05
N SER A 153 3.94 12.03 -4.47
CA SER A 153 3.45 11.17 -5.55
C SER A 153 3.76 11.76 -6.93
N GLY A 154 3.94 10.88 -7.92
CA GLY A 154 4.19 11.29 -9.31
C GLY A 154 3.05 12.15 -9.87
N ARG A 155 3.39 13.19 -10.63
CA ARG A 155 2.39 14.05 -11.28
C ARG A 155 1.62 13.27 -12.33
N SER A 156 0.30 13.36 -12.27
CA SER A 156 -0.60 12.58 -13.11
C SER A 156 -1.96 13.28 -13.25
N ALA A 157 -2.89 12.66 -13.98
CA ALA A 157 -4.26 13.15 -14.04
C ALA A 157 -4.97 13.19 -12.66
N PHE A 158 -4.48 12.43 -11.68
CA PHE A 158 -5.03 12.43 -10.31
C PHE A 158 -4.60 13.66 -9.52
N THR A 159 -3.44 14.24 -9.83
CA THR A 159 -2.87 15.40 -9.12
C THR A 159 -3.15 16.72 -9.84
N ALA A 160 -3.44 16.69 -11.15
CA ALA A 160 -3.46 17.85 -12.04
C ALA A 160 -4.28 19.05 -11.52
N ALA A 161 -5.43 18.79 -10.88
CA ALA A 161 -6.28 19.83 -10.32
C ALA A 161 -5.66 20.53 -9.08
N PHE A 162 -4.66 19.92 -8.46
CA PHE A 162 -4.05 20.33 -7.20
C PHE A 162 -2.57 20.71 -7.36
N ASP A 163 -1.98 20.54 -8.54
CA ASP A 163 -0.53 20.70 -8.78
C ASP A 163 0.04 22.04 -8.28
N SER A 164 -0.74 23.12 -8.38
CA SER A 164 -0.33 24.45 -7.90
C SER A 164 -0.21 24.56 -6.37
N LEU A 165 -0.74 23.62 -5.63
CA LEU A 165 -0.73 23.59 -4.15
C LEU A 165 0.30 22.57 -3.61
N LEU A 166 0.92 21.79 -4.49
CA LEU A 166 1.90 20.79 -4.10
C LEU A 166 3.29 21.41 -3.98
N PHE A 167 4.02 21.05 -2.94
CA PHE A 167 5.40 21.51 -2.79
C PHE A 167 6.33 20.81 -3.81
N GLU A 168 7.49 21.41 -4.02
CA GLU A 168 8.50 20.91 -4.96
C GLU A 168 9.13 19.61 -4.47
N VAL A 169 9.21 18.63 -5.38
CA VAL A 169 9.83 17.32 -5.18
C VAL A 169 10.70 17.00 -6.39
N GLU A 170 11.88 16.47 -6.15
CA GLU A 170 12.75 15.94 -7.20
C GLU A 170 12.31 14.54 -7.56
N PHE A 171 11.92 14.31 -8.81
CA PHE A 171 11.48 13.01 -9.29
C PHE A 171 12.54 12.34 -10.14
N ILE A 172 12.95 11.13 -9.74
CA ILE A 172 13.91 10.30 -10.47
C ILE A 172 13.23 9.06 -11.06
N ASP A 173 13.83 8.49 -12.09
CA ASP A 173 13.35 7.24 -12.69
C ASP A 173 13.59 6.04 -11.75
N LEU A 174 12.86 4.94 -11.97
CA LEU A 174 13.16 3.68 -11.30
C LEU A 174 14.58 3.24 -11.65
N PRO A 175 15.35 2.68 -10.68
CA PRO A 175 16.73 2.33 -10.89
C PRO A 175 16.87 1.06 -11.74
N THR A 176 17.78 1.11 -12.70
CA THR A 176 18.18 -0.01 -13.59
C THR A 176 19.70 -0.06 -13.72
N ALA A 177 20.22 -1.09 -14.40
CA ALA A 177 21.64 -1.20 -14.69
C ALA A 177 22.16 0.00 -15.50
N GLU A 178 21.32 0.53 -16.40
CA GLU A 178 21.71 1.58 -17.33
C GLU A 178 21.75 2.97 -16.68
N ASN A 179 20.87 3.24 -15.69
CA ASN A 179 20.71 4.59 -15.15
C ASN A 179 21.21 4.79 -13.71
N ILE A 180 21.58 3.72 -13.00
CA ILE A 180 21.95 3.78 -11.57
C ILE A 180 23.09 4.79 -11.27
N SER A 181 24.07 4.91 -12.17
CA SER A 181 25.18 5.85 -12.03
C SER A 181 24.70 7.30 -12.09
N ASP A 182 23.79 7.60 -13.02
CA ASP A 182 23.24 8.93 -13.20
C ASP A 182 22.35 9.32 -12.02
N LEU A 183 21.55 8.39 -11.51
CA LEU A 183 20.72 8.61 -10.32
C LEU A 183 21.56 8.91 -9.08
N LYS A 184 22.66 8.18 -8.87
CA LYS A 184 23.63 8.47 -7.79
C LYS A 184 24.23 9.89 -7.94
N SER A 185 24.57 10.28 -9.16
CA SER A 185 25.10 11.61 -9.44
C SER A 185 24.09 12.72 -9.14
N GLN A 186 22.80 12.52 -9.48
CA GLN A 186 21.72 13.45 -9.15
C GLN A 186 21.57 13.61 -7.62
N ILE A 187 21.57 12.51 -6.86
CA ILE A 187 21.52 12.54 -5.39
C ILE A 187 22.71 13.31 -4.83
N SER A 188 23.93 13.04 -5.33
CA SER A 188 25.15 13.72 -4.87
C SER A 188 25.10 15.23 -5.08
N ASN A 189 24.55 15.68 -6.20
CA ASN A 189 24.43 17.11 -6.52
C ASN A 189 23.42 17.83 -5.61
N LEU A 190 22.39 17.13 -5.13
CA LEU A 190 21.30 17.67 -4.32
C LEU A 190 21.44 17.38 -2.82
N LYS A 191 22.45 16.64 -2.39
CA LYS A 191 22.57 16.09 -1.03
C LYS A 191 22.46 17.11 0.11
N SER A 192 22.87 18.36 -0.12
CA SER A 192 22.78 19.44 0.87
C SER A 192 21.37 19.99 1.05
N GLU A 193 20.47 19.77 0.08
CA GLU A 193 19.09 20.24 0.05
C GLU A 193 18.10 19.15 0.40
N LEU A 194 18.46 17.86 0.15
CA LEU A 194 17.57 16.71 0.35
C LEU A 194 17.30 16.45 1.82
N ALA A 195 16.04 16.51 2.20
CA ALA A 195 15.55 16.08 3.49
C ALA A 195 15.42 14.55 3.56
N CYS A 196 14.82 13.94 2.53
CA CYS A 196 14.64 12.51 2.46
C CYS A 196 14.46 12.01 1.01
N PHE A 197 14.63 10.70 0.86
CA PHE A 197 14.20 9.89 -0.28
C PHE A 197 13.04 9.01 0.17
N ILE A 198 11.88 9.12 -0.50
CA ILE A 198 10.70 8.28 -0.25
C ILE A 198 10.45 7.35 -1.44
N PHE A 199 10.11 6.09 -1.16
CA PHE A 199 9.91 5.07 -2.19
C PHE A 199 8.94 3.97 -1.75
N GLU A 200 8.18 3.43 -2.71
CA GLU A 200 7.47 2.15 -2.59
C GLU A 200 8.50 1.03 -2.90
N PRO A 201 8.89 0.18 -1.95
CA PRO A 201 9.94 -0.81 -2.22
C PRO A 201 9.46 -1.89 -3.19
N LEU A 202 10.22 -2.09 -4.27
CA LEU A 202 10.08 -3.11 -5.32
C LEU A 202 8.87 -3.01 -6.23
N VAL A 203 7.73 -2.45 -5.78
CA VAL A 203 6.50 -2.42 -6.56
C VAL A 203 5.79 -1.07 -6.40
N GLN A 204 5.64 -0.34 -7.49
CA GLN A 204 4.78 0.83 -7.58
C GLN A 204 3.35 0.38 -7.93
N GLY A 205 2.47 0.36 -6.92
CA GLY A 205 1.14 -0.24 -7.06
C GLY A 205 0.27 0.45 -8.11
N THR A 206 0.06 1.76 -7.97
CA THR A 206 -0.85 2.52 -8.85
C THR A 206 -0.30 2.75 -10.25
N ALA A 207 1.01 2.65 -10.44
CA ALA A 207 1.67 2.73 -11.74
C ALA A 207 1.51 1.45 -12.60
N GLY A 208 0.46 0.68 -12.37
CA GLY A 208 0.24 -0.58 -13.08
C GLY A 208 1.11 -1.71 -12.55
N MET A 209 1.38 -1.73 -11.27
CA MET A 209 2.24 -2.74 -10.62
C MET A 209 3.63 -2.77 -11.26
N LEU A 210 4.25 -1.60 -11.50
CA LEU A 210 5.62 -1.54 -11.98
C LEU A 210 6.56 -2.13 -10.94
N MET A 211 7.39 -3.06 -11.40
CA MET A 211 8.34 -3.78 -10.55
C MET A 211 9.77 -3.43 -10.96
N TYR A 212 10.66 -3.36 -9.96
CA TYR A 212 12.08 -3.08 -10.18
C TYR A 212 12.95 -3.90 -9.23
N GLU A 213 14.23 -4.04 -9.58
CA GLU A 213 15.11 -4.97 -8.89
C GLU A 213 15.59 -4.42 -7.54
N ALA A 214 15.52 -5.26 -6.51
CA ALA A 214 16.02 -4.97 -5.17
C ALA A 214 17.50 -4.55 -5.15
N LYS A 215 18.32 -5.12 -6.03
CA LYS A 215 19.73 -4.80 -6.14
C LYS A 215 19.98 -3.32 -6.38
N TYR A 216 19.26 -2.71 -7.33
CA TYR A 216 19.47 -1.30 -7.67
C TYR A 216 18.82 -0.36 -6.64
N LEU A 217 17.69 -0.77 -6.01
CA LEU A 217 17.17 -0.06 -4.85
C LEU A 217 18.22 -0.02 -3.74
N ASN A 218 18.82 -1.15 -3.42
CA ASN A 218 19.84 -1.25 -2.38
C ASN A 218 21.05 -0.34 -2.65
N GLU A 219 21.47 -0.26 -3.91
CA GLU A 219 22.56 0.65 -4.32
C GLU A 219 22.19 2.14 -4.15
N LEU A 220 20.95 2.52 -4.45
CA LEU A 220 20.46 3.89 -4.20
C LEU A 220 20.36 4.19 -2.70
N MET A 221 19.85 3.24 -1.92
CA MET A 221 19.76 3.37 -0.46
C MET A 221 21.13 3.54 0.19
N ALA A 222 22.11 2.73 -0.21
CA ALA A 222 23.50 2.86 0.24
C ALA A 222 24.06 4.26 -0.09
N HIS A 223 23.82 4.73 -1.32
CA HIS A 223 24.27 6.05 -1.73
C HIS A 223 23.57 7.20 -0.98
N CYS A 224 22.27 7.06 -0.67
CA CYS A 224 21.55 7.98 0.22
C CYS A 224 22.18 8.02 1.62
N ARG A 225 22.50 6.86 2.18
CA ARG A 225 23.16 6.72 3.48
C ARG A 225 24.51 7.43 3.52
N GLU A 226 25.37 7.20 2.53
CA GLU A 226 26.67 7.88 2.38
C GLU A 226 26.57 9.40 2.31
N ASN A 227 25.49 9.92 1.74
CA ASN A 227 25.22 11.34 1.58
C ASN A 227 24.33 11.94 2.69
N ASN A 228 24.03 11.19 3.75
CA ASN A 228 23.17 11.58 4.87
C ASN A 228 21.78 12.06 4.40
N VAL A 229 21.18 11.39 3.43
CA VAL A 229 19.78 11.58 3.01
C VAL A 229 18.94 10.57 3.76
N LEU A 230 17.94 11.01 4.53
CA LEU A 230 17.02 10.12 5.25
C LEU A 230 16.17 9.33 4.26
N MET A 231 15.74 8.13 4.65
CA MET A 231 14.99 7.23 3.77
C MET A 231 13.65 6.85 4.39
N ILE A 232 12.57 7.05 3.63
CA ILE A 232 11.20 6.64 3.99
C ILE A 232 10.80 5.48 3.08
N ALA A 233 10.59 4.28 3.64
CA ALA A 233 10.01 3.16 2.92
C ALA A 233 8.50 3.13 3.12
N ASP A 234 7.76 3.23 2.03
CA ASP A 234 6.31 3.08 2.00
C ASP A 234 5.94 1.60 1.84
N GLU A 235 5.74 0.92 2.96
CA GLU A 235 5.31 -0.48 3.01
C GLU A 235 3.78 -0.63 3.16
N ILE A 236 3.01 0.43 2.88
CA ILE A 236 1.55 0.43 3.01
C ILE A 236 0.92 -0.60 2.09
N PHE A 237 1.43 -0.72 0.87
CA PHE A 237 0.98 -1.69 -0.12
C PHE A 237 1.81 -2.98 -0.11
N THR A 238 3.13 -2.86 -0.01
CA THR A 238 4.11 -3.93 -0.19
C THR A 238 4.30 -4.80 1.04
N GLY A 239 3.96 -4.29 2.21
CA GLY A 239 4.10 -4.98 3.48
C GLY A 239 3.10 -6.13 3.69
N PHE A 240 3.27 -6.81 4.81
CA PHE A 240 2.40 -7.90 5.29
C PHE A 240 2.22 -9.04 4.28
N GLY A 241 3.33 -9.47 3.64
CA GLY A 241 3.36 -10.67 2.82
C GLY A 241 3.13 -10.46 1.32
N ARG A 242 2.76 -9.26 0.88
CA ARG A 242 2.39 -9.02 -0.53
C ARG A 242 3.50 -9.35 -1.52
N THR A 243 4.74 -9.08 -1.18
CA THR A 243 5.91 -9.35 -2.03
C THR A 243 6.55 -10.73 -1.80
N GLY A 244 5.93 -11.61 -1.00
CA GLY A 244 6.43 -12.95 -0.68
C GLY A 244 7.21 -13.03 0.63
N LYS A 245 7.86 -11.94 1.07
CA LYS A 245 8.42 -11.76 2.42
C LYS A 245 7.47 -10.94 3.28
N ARG A 246 7.73 -10.85 4.60
CA ARG A 246 6.89 -10.04 5.51
C ARG A 246 6.81 -8.60 5.04
N PHE A 247 7.98 -8.04 4.68
CA PHE A 247 8.11 -6.67 4.16
C PHE A 247 9.02 -6.68 2.93
N ALA A 248 8.74 -5.79 1.98
CA ALA A 248 9.56 -5.71 0.75
C ALA A 248 10.99 -5.25 1.04
N CYS A 249 11.22 -4.45 2.09
CA CYS A 249 12.55 -4.08 2.55
C CYS A 249 13.42 -5.26 3.00
N GLU A 250 12.87 -6.46 3.22
CA GLU A 250 13.67 -7.65 3.49
C GLU A 250 14.44 -8.18 2.25
N TYR A 251 14.20 -7.64 1.07
CA TYR A 251 14.95 -7.97 -0.16
C TYR A 251 16.22 -7.14 -0.34
N VAL A 252 16.39 -6.08 0.45
CA VAL A 252 17.58 -5.22 0.46
C VAL A 252 18.36 -5.38 1.76
N THR A 253 19.65 -5.02 1.76
CA THR A 253 20.51 -5.06 2.95
C THR A 253 20.57 -3.72 3.67
N GLU A 254 20.38 -2.62 2.92
CA GLU A 254 20.23 -1.29 3.53
C GLU A 254 18.87 -1.19 4.22
N VAL A 255 18.82 -0.46 5.32
CA VAL A 255 17.61 -0.31 6.12
C VAL A 255 17.12 1.13 6.09
N PRO A 256 15.82 1.38 5.90
CA PRO A 256 15.28 2.74 5.89
C PRO A 256 15.32 3.37 7.30
N ASP A 257 15.28 4.69 7.34
CA ASP A 257 15.22 5.44 8.61
C ASP A 257 13.80 5.53 9.14
N ILE A 258 12.81 5.54 8.25
CA ILE A 258 11.38 5.58 8.53
C ILE A 258 10.68 4.51 7.69
N MET A 259 9.68 3.85 8.27
CA MET A 259 8.81 2.91 7.56
C MET A 259 7.35 3.25 7.83
N CYS A 260 6.51 3.23 6.79
CA CYS A 260 5.09 3.55 6.87
C CYS A 260 4.23 2.32 6.58
N PHE A 261 3.22 2.08 7.42
CA PHE A 261 2.35 0.91 7.37
C PHE A 261 0.89 1.30 7.46
N SER A 262 0.02 0.58 6.75
CA SER A 262 -1.43 0.64 6.84
C SER A 262 -2.01 -0.62 6.18
N LYS A 263 -3.20 -0.57 5.58
CA LYS A 263 -3.84 -1.64 4.78
C LYS A 263 -3.78 -3.02 5.48
N GLY A 264 -2.82 -3.88 5.09
CA GLY A 264 -2.62 -5.21 5.66
C GLY A 264 -2.35 -5.21 7.17
N LEU A 265 -1.95 -4.10 7.75
CA LEU A 265 -1.72 -3.95 9.19
C LEU A 265 -2.94 -4.40 10.02
N THR A 266 -4.15 -4.04 9.60
CA THR A 266 -5.41 -4.44 10.28
C THR A 266 -6.15 -5.56 9.56
N GLY A 267 -5.51 -6.18 8.54
CA GLY A 267 -6.18 -7.14 7.67
C GLY A 267 -7.36 -6.56 6.89
N GLY A 268 -7.42 -5.24 6.72
CA GLY A 268 -8.50 -4.54 6.05
C GLY A 268 -9.75 -4.30 6.91
N THR A 269 -9.71 -4.59 8.21
CA THR A 269 -10.88 -4.50 9.09
C THR A 269 -11.11 -3.07 9.59
N MET A 270 -10.06 -2.34 9.93
CA MET A 270 -10.13 -0.98 10.49
C MET A 270 -9.12 -0.06 9.81
N ALA A 271 -9.46 1.23 9.74
CA ALA A 271 -8.51 2.26 9.37
C ALA A 271 -7.45 2.43 10.48
N LEU A 272 -6.17 2.32 10.12
CA LEU A 272 -5.03 2.55 11.00
C LEU A 272 -3.78 2.78 10.14
N GLY A 273 -2.93 3.71 10.56
CA GLY A 273 -1.60 3.94 10.03
C GLY A 273 -0.56 3.92 11.14
N ILE A 274 0.63 3.42 10.86
CA ILE A 274 1.78 3.48 11.77
C ILE A 274 2.98 3.94 10.97
N THR A 275 3.71 4.90 11.55
CA THR A 275 5.01 5.33 11.06
C THR A 275 6.05 4.98 12.11
N THR A 276 7.04 4.15 11.74
CA THR A 276 8.15 3.82 12.63
C THR A 276 9.39 4.61 12.26
N CYS A 277 10.28 4.85 13.21
CA CYS A 277 11.54 5.55 12.98
C CYS A 277 12.69 5.03 13.83
N THR A 278 13.90 5.43 13.45
CA THR A 278 15.12 5.14 14.21
C THR A 278 15.19 5.94 15.51
N GLN A 279 16.02 5.46 16.46
CA GLN A 279 16.30 6.19 17.69
C GLN A 279 16.89 7.59 17.41
N ALA A 280 17.77 7.70 16.41
CA ALA A 280 18.41 8.97 16.06
C ALA A 280 17.39 10.04 15.60
N ILE A 281 16.35 9.61 14.86
CA ILE A 281 15.26 10.53 14.50
C ILE A 281 14.52 10.98 15.76
N PHE A 282 14.10 10.05 16.61
CA PHE A 282 13.38 10.36 17.84
C PHE A 282 14.17 11.29 18.77
N ASP A 283 15.47 11.04 18.95
CA ASP A 283 16.35 11.84 19.81
C ASP A 283 16.46 13.30 19.36
N ALA A 284 16.35 13.59 18.07
CA ALA A 284 16.36 14.95 17.55
C ALA A 284 15.17 15.81 17.98
N PHE A 285 14.11 15.18 18.51
CA PHE A 285 12.92 15.85 19.05
C PHE A 285 12.97 16.00 20.56
N LEU A 286 13.90 15.32 21.25
CA LEU A 286 14.07 15.43 22.70
C LEU A 286 14.78 16.76 23.05
N SER A 287 14.10 17.61 23.84
CA SER A 287 14.61 18.92 24.21
C SER A 287 13.77 19.50 25.35
N ASP A 288 14.38 20.39 26.13
CA ASP A 288 13.64 21.25 27.06
C ASP A 288 12.84 22.34 26.32
N ASP A 289 13.20 22.61 25.08
CA ASP A 289 12.45 23.50 24.19
C ASP A 289 11.23 22.78 23.60
N ARG A 290 10.05 23.15 24.09
CA ARG A 290 8.78 22.58 23.62
C ARG A 290 8.48 22.82 22.15
N LEU A 291 9.13 23.78 21.47
CA LEU A 291 8.97 24.03 20.06
C LEU A 291 9.56 22.91 19.19
N LYS A 292 10.41 22.05 19.75
CA LYS A 292 10.93 20.86 19.07
C LYS A 292 10.00 19.65 19.11
N THR A 293 8.83 19.77 19.71
CA THR A 293 7.79 18.73 19.69
C THR A 293 7.31 18.45 18.26
N LEU A 294 7.07 17.19 17.91
CA LEU A 294 6.38 16.84 16.67
C LEU A 294 4.89 17.21 16.80
N PHE A 295 4.51 18.39 16.28
CA PHE A 295 3.13 18.88 16.29
C PHE A 295 2.31 18.19 15.20
N HIS A 296 1.92 16.93 15.46
CA HIS A 296 1.04 16.15 14.62
C HIS A 296 0.21 15.20 15.47
N GLY A 297 -1.01 14.94 15.06
CA GLY A 297 -1.93 14.01 15.69
C GLY A 297 -3.35 14.23 15.20
N HIS A 298 -4.25 13.36 15.57
CA HIS A 298 -5.69 13.49 15.34
C HIS A 298 -6.49 12.85 16.49
N SER A 299 -7.79 13.08 16.52
CA SER A 299 -8.65 12.65 17.64
C SER A 299 -8.65 11.15 17.88
N PHE A 300 -8.41 10.32 16.84
CA PHE A 300 -8.42 8.85 16.91
C PHE A 300 -7.01 8.23 16.98
N THR A 301 -5.97 9.00 17.28
CA THR A 301 -4.59 8.48 17.39
C THR A 301 -4.55 7.26 18.31
N ALA A 302 -3.96 6.15 17.82
CA ALA A 302 -3.88 4.87 18.52
C ALA A 302 -5.25 4.34 19.01
N ASN A 303 -6.30 4.43 18.21
CA ASN A 303 -7.62 3.94 18.59
C ASN A 303 -7.55 2.50 19.10
N PRO A 304 -8.05 2.19 20.33
CA PRO A 304 -7.92 0.86 20.92
C PRO A 304 -8.56 -0.25 20.08
N VAL A 305 -9.68 0.03 19.42
CA VAL A 305 -10.39 -0.94 18.58
C VAL A 305 -9.59 -1.25 17.31
N ALA A 306 -8.98 -0.23 16.70
CA ALA A 306 -8.09 -0.42 15.55
C ALA A 306 -6.80 -1.16 15.94
N CYS A 307 -6.23 -0.88 17.11
CA CYS A 307 -5.09 -1.63 17.67
C CYS A 307 -5.45 -3.10 17.90
N ALA A 308 -6.64 -3.40 18.43
CA ALA A 308 -7.10 -4.78 18.62
C ALA A 308 -7.29 -5.52 17.28
N ALA A 309 -7.81 -4.84 16.25
CA ALA A 309 -7.90 -5.40 14.90
C ALA A 309 -6.50 -5.70 14.33
N ALA A 310 -5.53 -4.78 14.52
CA ALA A 310 -4.16 -4.96 14.05
C ALA A 310 -3.45 -6.10 14.80
N LEU A 311 -3.60 -6.21 16.11
CA LEU A 311 -3.04 -7.32 16.88
C LEU A 311 -3.60 -8.65 16.42
N ALA A 312 -4.92 -8.75 16.22
CA ALA A 312 -5.55 -9.95 15.70
C ALA A 312 -5.09 -10.28 14.25
N SER A 313 -4.90 -9.25 13.41
CA SER A 313 -4.32 -9.43 12.07
C SER A 313 -2.88 -9.96 12.14
N MET A 314 -2.06 -9.44 13.06
CA MET A 314 -0.70 -9.92 13.27
C MET A 314 -0.65 -11.36 13.79
N ASP A 315 -1.56 -11.76 14.69
CA ASP A 315 -1.66 -13.15 15.13
C ASP A 315 -1.79 -14.08 13.93
N LEU A 316 -2.76 -13.82 13.06
CA LEU A 316 -3.03 -14.62 11.87
C LEU A 316 -1.89 -14.52 10.83
N PHE A 317 -1.29 -13.34 10.68
CA PHE A 317 -0.20 -13.13 9.72
C PHE A 317 1.06 -13.91 10.07
N LEU A 318 1.34 -14.09 11.35
CA LEU A 318 2.53 -14.80 11.83
C LEU A 318 2.33 -16.32 11.92
N GLU A 319 1.12 -16.84 11.65
CA GLU A 319 0.88 -18.27 11.56
C GLU A 319 1.60 -18.91 10.36
N ASP A 320 2.16 -20.08 10.53
CA ASP A 320 2.82 -20.84 9.45
C ASP A 320 1.89 -21.06 8.25
N ALA A 321 0.61 -21.34 8.52
CA ALA A 321 -0.40 -21.52 7.48
C ALA A 321 -0.57 -20.30 6.56
N THR A 322 -0.46 -19.09 7.09
CA THR A 322 -0.50 -17.88 6.26
C THR A 322 0.74 -17.76 5.38
N LEU A 323 1.93 -18.05 5.91
CA LEU A 323 3.18 -18.05 5.14
C LEU A 323 3.17 -19.14 4.05
N GLU A 324 2.63 -20.30 4.32
CA GLU A 324 2.46 -21.38 3.33
C GLU A 324 1.49 -20.95 2.22
N ASN A 325 0.39 -20.30 2.56
CA ASN A 325 -0.56 -19.77 1.59
C ASN A 325 0.05 -18.69 0.69
N ILE A 326 0.87 -17.79 1.23
CA ILE A 326 1.62 -16.79 0.44
C ILE A 326 2.51 -17.50 -0.60
N LYS A 327 3.29 -18.50 -0.18
CA LYS A 327 4.16 -19.28 -1.08
C LYS A 327 3.35 -20.04 -2.14
N ARG A 328 2.21 -20.62 -1.73
CA ARG A 328 1.30 -21.34 -2.64
C ARG A 328 0.75 -20.41 -3.72
N ILE A 329 0.27 -19.22 -3.35
CA ILE A 329 -0.24 -18.21 -4.29
C ILE A 329 0.87 -17.77 -5.25
N GLU A 330 2.06 -17.49 -4.72
CA GLU A 330 3.24 -17.11 -5.53
C GLU A 330 3.56 -18.17 -6.57
N ALA A 331 3.62 -19.46 -6.17
CA ALA A 331 3.89 -20.56 -7.09
C ALA A 331 2.80 -20.72 -8.17
N MET A 332 1.53 -20.58 -7.80
CA MET A 332 0.41 -20.63 -8.76
C MET A 332 0.45 -19.46 -9.75
N HIS A 333 0.75 -18.24 -9.28
CA HIS A 333 0.94 -17.09 -10.14
C HIS A 333 2.10 -17.28 -11.13
N GLN A 334 3.22 -17.85 -10.66
CA GLN A 334 4.37 -18.15 -11.51
C GLN A 334 4.01 -19.15 -12.62
N GLN A 335 3.32 -20.23 -12.28
CA GLN A 335 2.85 -21.23 -13.26
C GLN A 335 1.91 -20.61 -14.30
N PHE A 336 0.94 -19.81 -13.85
CA PHE A 336 0.03 -19.14 -14.75
C PHE A 336 0.73 -18.10 -15.63
N ALA A 337 1.64 -17.32 -15.07
CA ALA A 337 2.43 -16.34 -15.83
C ALA A 337 3.29 -17.00 -16.92
N LEU A 338 3.84 -18.19 -16.68
CA LEU A 338 4.55 -18.98 -17.70
C LEU A 338 3.62 -19.48 -18.79
N LYS A 339 2.39 -19.91 -18.43
CA LYS A 339 1.41 -20.41 -19.40
C LYS A 339 1.02 -19.35 -20.42
N ILE A 340 0.83 -18.11 -19.99
CA ILE A 340 0.37 -17.01 -20.88
C ILE A 340 1.51 -16.19 -21.51
N GLN A 341 2.77 -16.50 -21.23
CA GLN A 341 3.91 -15.63 -21.55
C GLN A 341 4.12 -15.32 -23.04
N HIS A 342 3.61 -16.17 -23.91
CA HIS A 342 3.74 -16.02 -25.38
C HIS A 342 2.41 -15.65 -26.04
N HIS A 343 1.38 -15.36 -25.26
CA HIS A 343 0.09 -14.97 -25.81
C HIS A 343 0.19 -13.61 -26.51
N PRO A 344 -0.26 -13.47 -27.79
CA PRO A 344 -0.05 -12.26 -28.58
C PRO A 344 -0.71 -11.00 -27.99
N LYS A 345 -1.76 -11.15 -27.17
CA LYS A 345 -2.43 -10.05 -26.50
C LYS A 345 -1.76 -9.66 -25.15
N ILE A 346 -0.70 -10.32 -24.73
CA ILE A 346 0.06 -9.97 -23.51
C ILE A 346 1.33 -9.25 -23.91
N LYS A 347 1.39 -7.95 -23.64
CA LYS A 347 2.55 -7.10 -23.87
C LYS A 347 3.66 -7.37 -22.85
N THR A 348 3.31 -7.36 -21.56
CA THR A 348 4.23 -7.67 -20.47
C THR A 348 3.51 -8.37 -19.31
N LYS A 349 4.27 -9.12 -18.54
CA LYS A 349 3.83 -9.71 -17.28
C LYS A 349 4.84 -9.40 -16.18
N ARG A 350 4.37 -9.21 -14.98
CA ARG A 350 5.18 -8.88 -13.80
C ARG A 350 4.67 -9.67 -12.61
N GLN A 351 5.58 -10.21 -11.79
CA GLN A 351 5.20 -10.94 -10.58
C GLN A 351 6.22 -10.69 -9.46
N THR A 352 5.71 -10.47 -8.26
CA THR A 352 6.47 -10.45 -7.01
C THR A 352 5.56 -10.95 -5.89
N GLY A 353 5.94 -12.08 -5.26
CA GLY A 353 5.10 -12.71 -4.24
C GLY A 353 3.68 -12.99 -4.73
N THR A 354 2.68 -12.48 -4.01
CA THR A 354 1.26 -12.67 -4.31
C THR A 354 0.68 -11.66 -5.31
N ILE A 355 1.52 -10.83 -5.91
CA ILE A 355 1.15 -9.82 -6.90
C ILE A 355 1.47 -10.36 -8.29
N LEU A 356 0.47 -10.55 -9.15
CA LEU A 356 0.62 -10.85 -10.57
C LEU A 356 -0.05 -9.78 -11.40
N ALA A 357 0.68 -9.13 -12.30
CA ALA A 357 0.15 -8.13 -13.22
C ALA A 357 0.43 -8.50 -14.67
N MET A 358 -0.53 -8.26 -15.54
CA MET A 358 -0.52 -8.57 -16.98
C MET A 358 -0.96 -7.33 -17.74
N GLU A 359 -0.08 -6.80 -18.57
CA GLU A 359 -0.37 -5.68 -19.44
C GLU A 359 -0.83 -6.19 -20.80
N TRP A 360 -2.01 -5.78 -21.21
CA TRP A 360 -2.60 -6.17 -22.47
C TRP A 360 -2.08 -5.29 -23.61
N GLU A 361 -1.79 -5.93 -24.74
CA GLU A 361 -1.40 -5.24 -25.97
C GLU A 361 -2.60 -4.48 -26.55
N THR A 362 -2.46 -3.20 -26.76
CA THR A 362 -3.53 -2.34 -27.31
C THR A 362 -3.10 -1.56 -28.54
N GLY A 363 -1.84 -1.74 -28.98
CA GLY A 363 -1.23 -0.92 -30.03
C GLY A 363 -0.95 0.54 -29.63
N ASN A 364 -1.30 0.92 -28.39
CA ASN A 364 -1.14 2.26 -27.84
C ASN A 364 -0.31 2.25 -26.54
N ASN A 365 0.09 3.43 -26.08
CA ASN A 365 0.74 3.57 -24.78
C ASN A 365 -0.23 3.18 -23.66
N THR A 366 0.30 2.53 -22.64
CA THR A 366 -0.45 2.20 -21.43
C THR A 366 -1.02 3.46 -20.79
N SER A 367 -2.33 3.45 -20.54
CA SER A 367 -3.04 4.58 -19.95
C SER A 367 -4.11 4.08 -18.97
N TYR A 368 -4.22 4.73 -17.81
CA TYR A 368 -5.30 4.49 -16.84
C TYR A 368 -6.70 4.66 -17.46
N PHE A 369 -6.83 5.54 -18.46
CA PHE A 369 -8.09 5.85 -19.16
C PHE A 369 -8.30 5.01 -20.42
N SER A 370 -7.59 3.89 -20.61
CA SER A 370 -7.84 2.98 -21.71
C SER A 370 -9.29 2.48 -21.70
N SER A 371 -9.95 2.49 -22.85
CA SER A 371 -11.32 1.97 -23.02
C SER A 371 -11.42 0.47 -22.71
N LEU A 372 -10.32 -0.26 -22.84
CA LEU A 372 -10.23 -1.68 -22.50
C LEU A 372 -10.51 -1.92 -21.00
N ARG A 373 -10.18 -0.95 -20.14
CA ARG A 373 -10.44 -1.02 -18.69
C ARG A 373 -11.91 -1.36 -18.38
N ASP A 374 -12.85 -0.64 -18.98
CA ASP A 374 -14.26 -0.81 -18.67
C ASP A 374 -14.82 -2.10 -19.25
N THR A 375 -14.30 -2.54 -20.41
CA THR A 375 -14.64 -3.84 -21.02
C THR A 375 -14.19 -4.98 -20.12
N LEU A 376 -12.93 -4.99 -19.68
CA LEU A 376 -12.39 -6.00 -18.79
C LEU A 376 -13.09 -6.01 -17.43
N TYR A 377 -13.36 -4.83 -16.85
CA TYR A 377 -14.06 -4.72 -15.59
C TYR A 377 -15.46 -5.35 -15.64
N LYS A 378 -16.24 -5.02 -16.68
CA LYS A 378 -17.57 -5.61 -16.90
C LYS A 378 -17.53 -7.12 -17.09
N TYR A 379 -16.57 -7.60 -17.88
CA TYR A 379 -16.38 -9.02 -18.15
C TYR A 379 -16.15 -9.81 -16.84
N PHE A 380 -15.19 -9.40 -16.03
CA PHE A 380 -14.88 -10.10 -14.78
C PHE A 380 -16.01 -9.99 -13.75
N LEU A 381 -16.67 -8.85 -13.63
CA LEU A 381 -17.85 -8.73 -12.77
C LEU A 381 -19.00 -9.64 -13.20
N ALA A 382 -19.25 -9.77 -14.51
CA ALA A 382 -20.26 -10.71 -15.00
C ALA A 382 -19.90 -12.16 -14.65
N ALA A 383 -18.60 -12.52 -14.70
CA ALA A 383 -18.08 -13.80 -14.26
C ALA A 383 -18.05 -14.02 -12.73
N GLY A 384 -18.48 -13.05 -11.93
CA GLY A 384 -18.43 -13.15 -10.47
C GLY A 384 -17.00 -13.00 -9.91
N ILE A 385 -16.17 -12.18 -10.54
CA ILE A 385 -14.80 -11.90 -10.10
C ILE A 385 -14.61 -10.40 -9.94
N ILE A 386 -14.07 -9.99 -8.81
CA ILE A 386 -13.65 -8.61 -8.59
C ILE A 386 -12.19 -8.48 -9.01
N LEU A 387 -11.96 -7.92 -10.20
CA LEU A 387 -10.68 -7.38 -10.66
C LEU A 387 -10.90 -5.90 -10.99
N ARG A 388 -9.93 -5.07 -10.66
CA ARG A 388 -9.99 -3.62 -10.91
C ARG A 388 -8.84 -3.20 -11.83
N PRO A 389 -9.02 -3.32 -13.16
CA PRO A 389 -7.94 -3.02 -14.11
C PRO A 389 -7.41 -1.59 -13.95
N LEU A 390 -6.09 -1.43 -14.06
CA LEU A 390 -5.40 -0.15 -14.15
C LEU A 390 -5.15 0.15 -15.64
N GLY A 391 -6.16 0.73 -16.30
CA GLY A 391 -6.14 0.89 -17.75
C GLY A 391 -6.20 -0.46 -18.46
N ASN A 392 -5.15 -0.79 -19.25
CA ASN A 392 -4.99 -2.08 -19.93
C ASN A 392 -4.22 -3.12 -19.09
N ILE A 393 -4.03 -2.87 -17.80
CA ILE A 393 -3.32 -3.79 -16.90
C ILE A 393 -4.32 -4.49 -15.99
N ILE A 394 -4.41 -5.81 -16.08
CA ILE A 394 -5.09 -6.66 -15.12
C ILE A 394 -4.07 -7.10 -14.08
N TYR A 395 -4.46 -7.09 -12.81
CA TYR A 395 -3.65 -7.65 -11.74
C TYR A 395 -4.49 -8.49 -10.79
N ILE A 396 -3.83 -9.46 -10.18
CA ILE A 396 -4.37 -10.35 -9.15
C ILE A 396 -3.55 -10.13 -7.89
N LEU A 397 -4.24 -9.90 -6.78
CA LEU A 397 -3.68 -9.62 -5.47
C LEU A 397 -4.67 -10.09 -4.41
N PRO A 398 -4.91 -11.39 -4.27
CA PRO A 398 -6.03 -11.94 -3.50
C PRO A 398 -5.76 -11.91 -1.99
N PRO A 399 -6.80 -12.10 -1.16
CA PRO A 399 -6.63 -12.53 0.22
C PRO A 399 -5.87 -13.86 0.29
N TYR A 400 -5.06 -14.07 1.32
CA TYR A 400 -4.22 -15.29 1.42
C TYR A 400 -5.02 -16.56 1.65
N CYS A 401 -6.27 -16.45 2.10
CA CYS A 401 -7.20 -17.56 2.25
C CYS A 401 -7.84 -18.04 0.94
N ILE A 402 -7.56 -17.38 -0.21
CA ILE A 402 -8.09 -17.81 -1.51
C ILE A 402 -7.71 -19.26 -1.80
N THR A 403 -8.67 -20.06 -2.29
CA THR A 403 -8.45 -21.47 -2.60
C THR A 403 -7.79 -21.67 -3.97
N ASN A 404 -7.25 -22.87 -4.20
CA ASN A 404 -6.71 -23.22 -5.52
C ASN A 404 -7.79 -23.18 -6.61
N ASP A 405 -9.00 -23.64 -6.30
CA ASP A 405 -10.11 -23.65 -7.25
C ASP A 405 -10.53 -22.23 -7.63
N GLU A 406 -10.58 -21.32 -6.67
CA GLU A 406 -10.90 -19.91 -6.92
C GLU A 406 -9.82 -19.21 -7.74
N LEU A 407 -8.53 -19.45 -7.47
CA LEU A 407 -7.44 -18.95 -8.31
C LEU A 407 -7.50 -19.53 -9.72
N ASN A 408 -7.68 -20.84 -9.86
CA ASN A 408 -7.79 -21.49 -11.16
C ASN A 408 -9.01 -20.98 -11.96
N TYR A 409 -10.12 -20.68 -11.26
CA TYR A 409 -11.28 -20.04 -11.90
C TYR A 409 -10.95 -18.65 -12.43
N ILE A 410 -10.24 -17.82 -11.63
CA ILE A 410 -9.77 -16.50 -12.09
C ILE A 410 -8.87 -16.65 -13.31
N TYR A 411 -7.89 -17.55 -13.28
CA TYR A 411 -6.97 -17.79 -14.40
C TYR A 411 -7.70 -18.23 -15.66
N GLY A 412 -8.62 -19.19 -15.54
CA GLY A 412 -9.43 -19.65 -16.67
C GLY A 412 -10.27 -18.53 -17.30
N LYS A 413 -10.79 -17.61 -16.48
CA LYS A 413 -11.53 -16.44 -16.98
C LYS A 413 -10.62 -15.40 -17.64
N ILE A 414 -9.37 -15.26 -17.19
CA ILE A 414 -8.39 -14.41 -17.88
C ILE A 414 -8.01 -15.02 -19.23
N GLU A 415 -7.78 -16.35 -19.32
CA GLU A 415 -7.51 -17.04 -20.60
C GLU A 415 -8.68 -16.86 -21.57
N GLN A 416 -9.90 -17.07 -21.09
CA GLN A 416 -11.09 -16.86 -21.91
C GLN A 416 -11.21 -15.41 -22.39
N ALA A 417 -10.94 -14.43 -21.54
CA ALA A 417 -10.93 -13.02 -21.93
C ALA A 417 -9.84 -12.70 -22.98
N LEU A 418 -8.68 -13.35 -22.92
CA LEU A 418 -7.62 -13.20 -23.91
C LEU A 418 -8.07 -13.69 -25.29
N GLU A 419 -8.95 -14.67 -25.39
CA GLU A 419 -9.50 -15.15 -26.67
C GLU A 419 -10.65 -14.27 -27.16
N GLU A 420 -11.53 -13.80 -26.25
CA GLU A 420 -12.80 -13.15 -26.60
C GLU A 420 -12.70 -11.62 -26.79
N ILE A 421 -11.80 -10.95 -26.06
CA ILE A 421 -11.64 -9.49 -26.05
C ILE A 421 -10.40 -9.07 -26.82
#